data_09376592abc1ff03cefd9ccb7f665c6c
#
_entry.id   09376592abc1ff03cefd9ccb7f665c6c
#
_cell.length_a   1.000
_cell.length_b   1.000
_cell.length_c   1.000
_cell.angle_alpha   90.00
_cell.angle_beta   90.00
_cell.angle_gamma   90.00
#
_symmetry.space_group_name_H-M   'P 1'
#
loop_
_entity.id
_entity.type
_entity.pdbx_description
1 polymer ?
#
loop_
_entity_poly.entity_id
_entity_poly.type
_entity_poly.pdbx_seq_one_letter_code
_entity_poly.pdbx_strand_id
1 'polypeptide(L)'
;MFRKTMFLVMLLALAAVFSPAAAQDVTTIRYFTFSAAPDHLKDLDTIIADFKAKNPKIDVVVENAPFADYFTLLQAGVASGDAPDVFELNYENFVTYAANNTLLDISSMVSKDAPFYPKALEAFSYEGKQLALPESFSDVLLFYNADLFDKAKLEYPTNTWTWDDAVKAAKAIRALDKDTWGIYSPVQFWEFYKKAAQNGDCEFLNADKTESTINSPACVATLEWMVSLMKDGLMPTAADLSGVSDTELFASGKLGLYVTGIWQFAAFKDVPFKWDIQIEPMMKNHGHHFFANGVAVSATTKNPEAAAAWAEFLTTSEIAATVRVETGWELPALNKPEYFDAYLKQTPPANRAAVFEALESPVTPPVIVRQSEMQDAVNAQLTRVVDGEATAQEALDQAKTEIDVLLK
;
A
#
# COMPACT_ATOMS: atom_id res chain seq x y z
N MET A 1 -78.39 9.56 -63.61
CA MET A 1 -77.73 10.82 -63.27
C MET A 1 -77.25 10.75 -61.81
N PHE A 2 -76.05 10.32 -61.58
CA PHE A 2 -75.48 10.29 -60.23
C PHE A 2 -74.09 10.96 -60.26
N ARG A 3 -73.93 12.07 -59.59
CA ARG A 3 -72.69 12.78 -59.37
C ARG A 3 -71.92 12.06 -58.27
N LYS A 4 -70.75 11.53 -58.55
CA LYS A 4 -69.81 11.03 -57.57
C LYS A 4 -68.87 12.16 -57.12
N THR A 5 -69.00 12.58 -55.87
CA THR A 5 -68.08 13.52 -55.19
C THR A 5 -66.92 12.71 -54.64
N MET A 6 -65.74 13.02 -55.09
CA MET A 6 -64.50 12.38 -54.64
C MET A 6 -63.87 13.23 -53.48
N PHE A 7 -63.87 12.68 -52.28
CA PHE A 7 -63.16 13.27 -51.13
C PHE A 7 -61.70 12.92 -51.22
N LEU A 8 -60.84 13.93 -51.33
CA LEU A 8 -59.40 13.85 -51.28
C LEU A 8 -58.96 13.99 -49.82
N VAL A 9 -58.56 12.87 -49.16
CA VAL A 9 -57.98 12.88 -47.81
C VAL A 9 -56.48 13.11 -47.95
N MET A 10 -56.04 14.30 -47.53
CA MET A 10 -54.63 14.68 -47.51
C MET A 10 -53.99 14.14 -46.19
N LEU A 11 -53.26 13.02 -46.29
CA LEU A 11 -52.47 12.49 -45.20
C LEU A 11 -51.18 13.34 -45.04
N LEU A 12 -51.11 14.19 -44.04
CA LEU A 12 -49.84 14.83 -43.61
C LEU A 12 -49.01 13.76 -42.88
N ALA A 13 -48.01 13.19 -43.55
CA ALA A 13 -46.98 12.39 -42.91
C ALA A 13 -46.02 13.30 -42.15
N LEU A 14 -46.14 13.33 -40.82
CA LEU A 14 -45.14 13.94 -39.93
C LEU A 14 -43.88 13.06 -39.94
N ALA A 15 -42.92 13.41 -40.79
CA ALA A 15 -41.61 12.81 -40.77
C ALA A 15 -40.89 13.30 -39.49
N ALA A 16 -40.97 12.51 -38.40
CA ALA A 16 -40.07 12.70 -37.25
C ALA A 16 -38.64 12.46 -37.74
N VAL A 17 -37.88 13.54 -37.86
CA VAL A 17 -36.45 13.47 -38.11
C VAL A 17 -35.83 12.92 -36.82
N PHE A 18 -35.66 11.62 -36.73
CA PHE A 18 -34.74 11.03 -35.79
C PHE A 18 -33.33 11.42 -36.24
N SER A 19 -32.80 12.50 -35.69
CA SER A 19 -31.35 12.72 -35.72
C SER A 19 -30.73 11.55 -34.94
N PRO A 20 -29.87 10.74 -35.55
CA PRO A 20 -29.11 9.80 -34.77
C PRO A 20 -28.30 10.65 -33.75
N ALA A 21 -28.53 10.44 -32.46
CA ALA A 21 -27.63 10.97 -31.46
C ALA A 21 -26.25 10.44 -31.89
N ALA A 22 -25.37 11.34 -32.30
CA ALA A 22 -24.00 10.98 -32.57
C ALA A 22 -23.50 10.24 -31.33
N ALA A 23 -23.13 8.98 -31.49
CA ALA A 23 -22.44 8.26 -30.44
C ALA A 23 -21.27 9.14 -30.03
N GLN A 24 -21.28 9.66 -28.82
CA GLN A 24 -20.14 10.45 -28.34
C GLN A 24 -18.97 9.48 -28.31
N ASP A 25 -17.89 9.81 -29.01
CA ASP A 25 -16.65 9.03 -28.94
C ASP A 25 -16.19 9.00 -27.48
N VAL A 26 -16.27 7.83 -26.87
CA VAL A 26 -15.85 7.58 -25.48
C VAL A 26 -14.38 7.20 -25.51
N THR A 27 -13.57 7.97 -24.81
CA THR A 27 -12.17 7.66 -24.59
C THR A 27 -12.05 6.64 -23.47
N THR A 28 -11.45 5.49 -23.75
CA THR A 28 -11.18 4.46 -22.73
C THR A 28 -9.75 4.58 -22.27
N ILE A 29 -9.55 4.59 -20.96
CA ILE A 29 -8.23 4.53 -20.29
C ILE A 29 -8.12 3.26 -19.47
N ARG A 30 -6.91 2.71 -19.38
CA ARG A 30 -6.56 1.55 -18.56
C ARG A 30 -5.95 2.04 -17.24
N TYR A 31 -6.50 1.61 -16.12
CA TYR A 31 -5.99 1.90 -14.78
C TYR A 31 -5.52 0.61 -14.10
N PHE A 32 -4.25 0.55 -13.72
CA PHE A 32 -3.65 -0.60 -13.06
C PHE A 32 -3.37 -0.30 -11.59
N THR A 33 -3.88 -1.14 -10.69
CA THR A 33 -3.82 -0.96 -9.25
C THR A 33 -3.44 -2.25 -8.53
N PHE A 34 -2.75 -2.14 -7.40
CA PHE A 34 -2.52 -3.23 -6.45
C PHE A 34 -3.35 -3.08 -5.17
N SER A 35 -3.64 -1.84 -4.76
CA SER A 35 -4.28 -1.58 -3.47
C SER A 35 -5.77 -1.94 -3.45
N ALA A 36 -6.43 -1.97 -4.62
CA ALA A 36 -7.83 -2.34 -4.71
C ALA A 36 -8.08 -3.86 -4.67
N ALA A 37 -7.07 -4.69 -4.90
CA ALA A 37 -7.24 -6.14 -4.98
C ALA A 37 -6.85 -6.83 -3.65
N PRO A 38 -7.60 -7.86 -3.21
CA PRO A 38 -8.87 -8.32 -3.80
C PRO A 38 -10.11 -7.62 -3.22
N ASP A 39 -9.98 -6.90 -2.09
CA ASP A 39 -11.08 -6.58 -1.19
C ASP A 39 -11.86 -5.31 -1.61
N HIS A 40 -11.21 -4.38 -2.30
CA HIS A 40 -11.72 -3.04 -2.59
C HIS A 40 -12.09 -2.79 -4.07
N LEU A 41 -12.18 -3.84 -4.90
CA LEU A 41 -12.58 -3.68 -6.31
C LEU A 41 -14.00 -3.09 -6.44
N LYS A 42 -14.94 -3.48 -5.57
CA LYS A 42 -16.30 -2.93 -5.56
C LYS A 42 -16.35 -1.48 -5.09
N ASP A 43 -15.45 -1.12 -4.20
CA ASP A 43 -15.29 0.24 -3.70
C ASP A 43 -14.77 1.14 -4.82
N LEU A 44 -13.80 0.65 -5.57
CA LEU A 44 -13.27 1.31 -6.77
C LEU A 44 -14.36 1.48 -7.85
N ASP A 45 -15.21 0.48 -8.07
CA ASP A 45 -16.36 0.58 -8.99
C ASP A 45 -17.29 1.74 -8.60
N THR A 46 -17.49 1.99 -7.31
CA THR A 46 -18.29 3.12 -6.81
C THR A 46 -17.67 4.46 -7.18
N ILE A 47 -16.34 4.58 -7.02
CA ILE A 47 -15.59 5.79 -7.40
C ILE A 47 -15.65 6.00 -8.93
N ILE A 48 -15.47 4.95 -9.71
CA ILE A 48 -15.54 4.99 -11.18
C ILE A 48 -16.93 5.42 -11.66
N ALA A 49 -17.99 4.92 -11.02
CA ALA A 49 -19.37 5.29 -11.39
C ALA A 49 -19.60 6.80 -11.21
N ASP A 50 -19.12 7.40 -10.13
CA ASP A 50 -19.23 8.85 -9.88
C ASP A 50 -18.34 9.65 -10.86
N PHE A 51 -17.11 9.16 -11.13
CA PHE A 51 -16.25 9.77 -12.15
C PHE A 51 -16.92 9.79 -13.51
N LYS A 52 -17.50 8.68 -13.95
CA LYS A 52 -18.17 8.53 -15.25
C LYS A 52 -19.42 9.42 -15.34
N ALA A 53 -20.17 9.59 -14.26
CA ALA A 53 -21.30 10.51 -14.21
C ALA A 53 -20.89 11.98 -14.46
N LYS A 54 -19.71 12.37 -13.98
CA LYS A 54 -19.12 13.72 -14.15
C LYS A 54 -18.34 13.87 -15.47
N ASN A 55 -17.82 12.75 -16.01
CA ASN A 55 -16.99 12.69 -17.21
C ASN A 55 -17.55 11.66 -18.22
N PRO A 56 -18.75 11.88 -18.81
CA PRO A 56 -19.46 10.86 -19.59
C PRO A 56 -18.76 10.43 -20.88
N LYS A 57 -17.68 11.12 -21.25
CA LYS A 57 -16.84 10.81 -22.42
C LYS A 57 -15.60 10.00 -22.09
N ILE A 58 -15.38 9.67 -20.80
CA ILE A 58 -14.22 8.88 -20.36
C ILE A 58 -14.74 7.60 -19.71
N ASP A 59 -14.18 6.49 -20.12
CA ASP A 59 -14.40 5.17 -19.50
C ASP A 59 -13.09 4.68 -18.88
N VAL A 60 -13.18 4.04 -17.71
CA VAL A 60 -12.02 3.51 -16.97
C VAL A 60 -12.15 2.00 -16.92
N VAL A 61 -11.14 1.32 -17.46
CA VAL A 61 -11.00 -0.14 -17.37
C VAL A 61 -9.94 -0.46 -16.32
N VAL A 62 -10.35 -1.15 -15.27
CA VAL A 62 -9.46 -1.53 -14.16
C VAL A 62 -8.74 -2.82 -14.51
N GLU A 63 -7.42 -2.77 -14.34
CA GLU A 63 -6.54 -3.93 -14.27
C GLU A 63 -6.00 -4.02 -12.85
N ASN A 64 -5.85 -5.21 -12.32
CA ASN A 64 -5.34 -5.39 -10.96
C ASN A 64 -4.41 -6.60 -10.87
N ALA A 65 -3.49 -6.56 -9.92
CA ALA A 65 -2.65 -7.68 -9.55
C ALA A 65 -2.35 -7.63 -8.05
N PRO A 66 -2.12 -8.78 -7.39
CA PRO A 66 -1.58 -8.80 -6.05
C PRO A 66 -0.24 -8.06 -5.98
N PHE A 67 0.04 -7.41 -4.85
CA PHE A 67 1.26 -6.61 -4.67
C PHE A 67 2.54 -7.38 -5.04
N ALA A 68 2.61 -8.67 -4.74
CA ALA A 68 3.77 -9.52 -5.02
C ALA A 68 4.13 -9.60 -6.52
N ASP A 69 3.14 -9.52 -7.41
CA ASP A 69 3.33 -9.66 -8.86
C ASP A 69 3.26 -8.31 -9.59
N TYR A 70 2.70 -7.29 -8.94
CA TYR A 70 2.30 -6.03 -9.55
C TYR A 70 3.45 -5.33 -10.27
N PHE A 71 4.58 -5.09 -9.59
CA PHE A 71 5.69 -4.35 -10.17
C PHE A 71 6.39 -5.11 -11.30
N THR A 72 6.43 -6.44 -11.24
CA THR A 72 6.93 -7.28 -12.33
C THR A 72 6.07 -7.12 -13.59
N LEU A 73 4.75 -7.15 -13.42
CA LEU A 73 3.81 -6.97 -14.53
C LEU A 73 3.86 -5.54 -15.10
N LEU A 74 3.91 -4.52 -14.23
CA LEU A 74 4.02 -3.13 -14.66
C LEU A 74 5.32 -2.87 -15.42
N GLN A 75 6.46 -3.37 -14.94
CA GLN A 75 7.74 -3.26 -15.64
C GLN A 75 7.71 -3.93 -17.01
N ALA A 76 7.11 -5.11 -17.10
CA ALA A 76 6.96 -5.82 -18.39
C ALA A 76 6.10 -5.00 -19.37
N GLY A 77 5.00 -4.42 -18.91
CA GLY A 77 4.15 -3.53 -19.72
C GLY A 77 4.89 -2.29 -20.21
N VAL A 78 5.62 -1.63 -19.32
CA VAL A 78 6.46 -0.45 -19.68
C VAL A 78 7.53 -0.82 -20.69
N ALA A 79 8.25 -1.93 -20.48
CA ALA A 79 9.34 -2.37 -21.36
C ALA A 79 8.85 -2.78 -22.75
N SER A 80 7.65 -3.36 -22.86
CA SER A 80 7.04 -3.77 -24.14
C SER A 80 6.33 -2.62 -24.88
N GLY A 81 6.16 -1.44 -24.23
CA GLY A 81 5.40 -0.32 -24.79
C GLY A 81 3.87 -0.51 -24.67
N ASP A 82 3.40 -1.43 -23.85
CA ASP A 82 1.98 -1.70 -23.52
C ASP A 82 1.66 -1.34 -22.06
N ALA A 83 2.24 -0.25 -21.56
CA ALA A 83 1.92 0.25 -20.23
C ALA A 83 0.45 0.67 -20.13
N PRO A 84 -0.21 0.48 -18.97
CA PRO A 84 -1.50 1.11 -18.68
C PRO A 84 -1.40 2.63 -18.79
N ASP A 85 -2.52 3.32 -19.08
CA ASP A 85 -2.54 4.78 -19.17
C ASP A 85 -2.28 5.43 -17.81
N VAL A 86 -2.82 4.83 -16.74
CA VAL A 86 -2.71 5.28 -15.36
C VAL A 86 -2.37 4.08 -14.50
N PHE A 87 -1.49 4.25 -13.53
CA PHE A 87 -1.11 3.17 -12.63
C PHE A 87 -0.66 3.67 -11.25
N GLU A 88 -0.83 2.82 -10.28
CA GLU A 88 -0.46 3.07 -8.91
C GLU A 88 1.03 2.81 -8.68
N LEU A 89 1.69 3.68 -7.94
CA LEU A 89 3.09 3.52 -7.51
C LEU A 89 3.21 3.80 -6.02
N ASN A 90 3.87 2.91 -5.30
CA ASN A 90 4.33 3.25 -3.97
C ASN A 90 5.57 4.17 -4.05
N TYR A 91 5.80 4.93 -2.98
CA TYR A 91 6.84 5.95 -2.90
C TYR A 91 8.23 5.43 -3.31
N GLU A 92 8.61 4.26 -2.85
CA GLU A 92 9.94 3.71 -3.07
C GLU A 92 10.19 3.27 -4.51
N ASN A 93 9.16 2.79 -5.22
CA ASN A 93 9.29 2.43 -6.63
C ASN A 93 9.11 3.64 -7.57
N PHE A 94 8.44 4.69 -7.12
CA PHE A 94 8.22 5.91 -7.91
C PHE A 94 9.52 6.46 -8.54
N VAL A 95 10.61 6.51 -7.77
CA VAL A 95 11.90 7.04 -8.24
C VAL A 95 12.43 6.28 -9.45
N THR A 96 12.26 4.96 -9.50
CA THR A 96 12.67 4.13 -10.64
C THR A 96 11.97 4.56 -11.93
N TYR A 97 10.65 4.72 -11.87
CA TYR A 97 9.86 5.12 -13.04
C TYR A 97 10.12 6.57 -13.45
N ALA A 98 10.29 7.46 -12.47
CA ALA A 98 10.60 8.87 -12.68
C ALA A 98 11.96 9.05 -13.37
N ALA A 99 13.02 8.41 -12.86
CA ALA A 99 14.37 8.49 -13.39
C ALA A 99 14.48 7.90 -14.83
N ASN A 100 13.66 6.91 -15.16
CA ASN A 100 13.59 6.30 -16.48
C ASN A 100 12.69 7.06 -17.48
N ASN A 101 12.13 8.23 -17.09
CA ASN A 101 11.24 9.04 -17.93
C ASN A 101 10.00 8.28 -18.44
N THR A 102 9.47 7.35 -17.65
CA THR A 102 8.28 6.57 -18.01
C THR A 102 6.98 7.22 -17.57
N LEU A 103 7.06 8.30 -16.78
CA LEU A 103 5.94 9.04 -16.24
C LEU A 103 5.72 10.37 -16.98
N LEU A 104 4.46 10.72 -17.20
CA LEU A 104 4.06 11.99 -17.78
C LEU A 104 4.19 13.12 -16.75
N ASP A 105 4.70 14.28 -17.16
CA ASP A 105 4.64 15.50 -16.37
C ASP A 105 3.21 16.04 -16.36
N ILE A 106 2.54 15.90 -15.22
CA ILE A 106 1.15 16.34 -15.01
C ILE A 106 1.04 17.71 -14.31
N SER A 107 2.14 18.42 -14.09
CA SER A 107 2.19 19.70 -13.35
C SER A 107 1.22 20.75 -13.85
N SER A 108 0.90 20.77 -15.16
CA SER A 108 -0.01 21.71 -15.79
C SER A 108 -1.43 21.16 -16.00
N MET A 109 -1.66 19.88 -15.72
CA MET A 109 -2.92 19.19 -16.00
C MET A 109 -3.79 19.01 -14.77
N VAL A 110 -3.24 19.21 -13.58
CA VAL A 110 -3.91 19.02 -12.29
C VAL A 110 -4.12 20.35 -11.58
N SER A 111 -5.15 20.40 -10.74
CA SER A 111 -5.49 21.61 -9.98
C SER A 111 -4.39 21.95 -8.97
N LYS A 112 -3.96 23.22 -8.97
CA LYS A 112 -3.03 23.75 -7.96
C LYS A 112 -3.67 23.95 -6.59
N ASP A 113 -4.99 23.95 -6.53
CA ASP A 113 -5.78 24.13 -5.31
C ASP A 113 -6.19 22.79 -4.68
N ALA A 114 -5.69 21.66 -5.21
CA ALA A 114 -5.94 20.35 -4.64
C ALA A 114 -5.42 20.27 -3.20
N PRO A 115 -6.25 19.83 -2.25
CA PRO A 115 -5.96 19.96 -0.82
C PRO A 115 -5.03 18.84 -0.31
N PHE A 116 -3.92 18.57 -0.98
CA PHE A 116 -2.93 17.61 -0.53
C PHE A 116 -2.12 18.13 0.67
N TYR A 117 -1.62 17.23 1.48
CA TYR A 117 -0.51 17.55 2.37
C TYR A 117 0.72 17.93 1.52
N PRO A 118 1.36 19.09 1.76
CA PRO A 118 2.47 19.55 0.91
C PRO A 118 3.61 18.52 0.80
N LYS A 119 3.94 17.83 1.89
CA LYS A 119 4.97 16.78 1.90
C LYS A 119 4.58 15.54 1.10
N ALA A 120 3.30 15.17 1.07
CA ALA A 120 2.80 14.07 0.25
C ALA A 120 2.91 14.43 -1.25
N LEU A 121 2.59 15.67 -1.62
CA LEU A 121 2.73 16.13 -3.00
C LEU A 121 4.21 16.19 -3.43
N GLU A 122 5.11 16.69 -2.55
CA GLU A 122 6.55 16.72 -2.78
C GLU A 122 7.14 15.33 -3.00
N ALA A 123 6.63 14.31 -2.26
CA ALA A 123 7.11 12.93 -2.35
C ALA A 123 6.97 12.31 -3.75
N PHE A 124 5.99 12.77 -4.54
CA PHE A 124 5.74 12.32 -5.91
C PHE A 124 6.16 13.34 -6.96
N SER A 125 7.09 14.23 -6.61
CA SER A 125 7.77 15.14 -7.52
C SER A 125 9.20 14.66 -7.79
N TYR A 126 9.67 14.82 -8.99
CA TYR A 126 11.02 14.48 -9.40
C TYR A 126 11.59 15.56 -10.35
N GLU A 127 12.78 16.08 -10.06
CA GLU A 127 13.43 17.17 -10.82
C GLU A 127 12.51 18.38 -11.07
N GLY A 128 11.70 18.75 -10.08
CA GLY A 128 10.79 19.90 -10.13
C GLY A 128 9.51 19.68 -10.95
N LYS A 129 9.24 18.44 -11.39
CA LYS A 129 8.01 18.04 -12.09
C LYS A 129 7.12 17.22 -11.17
N GLN A 130 5.80 17.41 -11.25
CA GLN A 130 4.83 16.55 -10.62
C GLN A 130 4.57 15.36 -11.55
N LEU A 131 5.01 14.15 -11.15
CA LEU A 131 4.94 12.96 -11.99
C LEU A 131 3.91 11.93 -11.52
N ALA A 132 3.43 12.05 -10.27
CA ALA A 132 2.27 11.34 -9.77
C ALA A 132 1.54 12.18 -8.72
N LEU A 133 0.28 11.87 -8.43
CA LEU A 133 -0.49 12.51 -7.36
C LEU A 133 -0.54 11.57 -6.15
N PRO A 134 -0.34 12.05 -4.92
CA PRO A 134 -0.48 11.23 -3.74
C PRO A 134 -1.92 10.75 -3.60
N GLU A 135 -2.12 9.45 -3.51
CA GLU A 135 -3.43 8.82 -3.45
C GLU A 135 -3.82 8.51 -2.02
N SER A 136 -2.95 7.78 -1.35
CA SER A 136 -3.20 7.27 -0.02
C SER A 136 -1.92 7.19 0.79
N PHE A 137 -2.12 7.03 2.08
CA PHE A 137 -1.06 6.61 2.99
C PHE A 137 -1.54 5.50 3.91
N SER A 138 -0.60 4.72 4.38
CA SER A 138 -0.80 3.68 5.36
C SER A 138 0.42 3.56 6.27
N ASP A 139 0.23 2.90 7.38
CA ASP A 139 1.31 2.58 8.32
C ASP A 139 1.21 1.13 8.81
N VAL A 140 2.25 0.69 9.49
CA VAL A 140 2.32 -0.62 10.12
C VAL A 140 2.29 -0.45 11.64
N LEU A 141 1.47 -1.27 12.27
CA LEU A 141 1.18 -1.22 13.69
C LEU A 141 1.32 -2.61 14.34
N LEU A 142 1.26 -2.67 15.62
CA LEU A 142 1.14 -3.91 16.38
C LEU A 142 -0.35 -4.23 16.58
N PHE A 143 -0.85 -5.22 15.86
CA PHE A 143 -2.16 -5.83 16.11
C PHE A 143 -2.03 -6.86 17.22
N TYR A 144 -3.02 -6.95 18.09
CA TYR A 144 -3.02 -7.95 19.15
C TYR A 144 -4.38 -8.60 19.34
N ASN A 145 -4.35 -9.89 19.63
CA ASN A 145 -5.53 -10.69 19.96
C ASN A 145 -5.84 -10.54 21.45
N ALA A 146 -6.81 -9.70 21.79
CA ALA A 146 -7.15 -9.39 23.17
C ALA A 146 -7.62 -10.64 23.96
N ASP A 147 -8.31 -11.59 23.30
CA ASP A 147 -8.77 -12.80 23.96
C ASP A 147 -7.60 -13.72 24.37
N LEU A 148 -6.48 -13.74 23.58
CA LEU A 148 -5.27 -14.46 23.96
C LEU A 148 -4.53 -13.77 25.10
N PHE A 149 -4.52 -12.44 25.13
CA PHE A 149 -3.98 -11.66 26.25
C PHE A 149 -4.75 -11.94 27.54
N ASP A 150 -6.09 -11.92 27.50
CA ASP A 150 -6.93 -12.24 28.64
C ASP A 150 -6.68 -13.67 29.14
N LYS A 151 -6.57 -14.66 28.23
CA LYS A 151 -6.22 -16.04 28.55
C LYS A 151 -4.87 -16.18 29.23
N ALA A 152 -3.87 -15.46 28.74
CA ALA A 152 -2.51 -15.46 29.29
C ALA A 152 -2.39 -14.57 30.54
N LYS A 153 -3.43 -13.84 30.91
CA LYS A 153 -3.48 -12.86 32.04
C LYS A 153 -2.43 -11.78 31.89
N LEU A 154 -2.28 -11.26 30.67
CA LEU A 154 -1.37 -10.18 30.30
C LEU A 154 -2.13 -8.85 30.25
N GLU A 155 -1.44 -7.77 30.61
CA GLU A 155 -1.88 -6.42 30.30
C GLU A 155 -1.73 -6.17 28.78
N TYR A 156 -2.66 -5.38 28.21
CA TYR A 156 -2.62 -5.06 26.78
C TYR A 156 -1.43 -4.17 26.43
N PRO A 157 -0.97 -4.19 25.16
CA PRO A 157 0.10 -3.31 24.68
C PRO A 157 -0.22 -1.83 24.93
N THR A 158 0.80 -1.07 25.31
CA THR A 158 0.75 0.38 25.43
C THR A 158 1.75 1.04 24.50
N ASN A 159 1.64 2.34 24.28
CA ASN A 159 2.58 3.11 23.46
C ASN A 159 3.99 3.25 24.06
N THR A 160 4.20 2.78 25.28
CA THR A 160 5.52 2.74 25.94
C THR A 160 6.17 1.36 25.90
N TRP A 161 5.55 0.39 25.22
CA TRP A 161 6.13 -0.95 25.12
C TRP A 161 7.45 -0.94 24.36
N THR A 162 8.35 -1.75 24.88
CA THR A 162 9.58 -2.13 24.20
C THR A 162 9.41 -3.49 23.52
N TRP A 163 10.32 -3.82 22.61
CA TRP A 163 10.33 -5.16 22.01
C TRP A 163 10.56 -6.27 23.02
N ASP A 164 11.24 -5.98 24.15
CA ASP A 164 11.36 -6.92 25.26
C ASP A 164 10.00 -7.25 25.89
N ASP A 165 9.11 -6.26 26.00
CA ASP A 165 7.76 -6.47 26.50
C ASP A 165 6.92 -7.31 25.52
N ALA A 166 7.01 -7.04 24.22
CA ALA A 166 6.37 -7.83 23.18
C ALA A 166 6.86 -9.29 23.17
N VAL A 167 8.18 -9.51 23.32
CA VAL A 167 8.76 -10.86 23.42
C VAL A 167 8.29 -11.59 24.67
N LYS A 168 8.18 -10.92 25.82
CA LYS A 168 7.62 -11.52 27.05
C LYS A 168 6.16 -11.93 26.84
N ALA A 169 5.35 -11.07 26.24
CA ALA A 169 3.96 -11.37 25.94
C ALA A 169 3.86 -12.53 24.93
N ALA A 170 4.65 -12.52 23.86
CA ALA A 170 4.71 -13.59 22.88
C ALA A 170 5.06 -14.95 23.50
N LYS A 171 6.02 -15.00 24.43
CA LYS A 171 6.38 -16.23 25.18
C LYS A 171 5.22 -16.75 26.02
N ALA A 172 4.51 -15.87 26.72
CA ALA A 172 3.37 -16.25 27.56
C ALA A 172 2.20 -16.77 26.71
N ILE A 173 1.93 -16.13 25.57
CA ILE A 173 0.88 -16.57 24.64
C ILE A 173 1.26 -17.90 23.99
N ARG A 174 2.50 -18.05 23.52
CA ARG A 174 3.00 -19.30 22.96
C ARG A 174 2.89 -20.49 23.91
N ALA A 175 2.98 -20.25 25.21
CA ALA A 175 2.85 -21.24 26.25
C ALA A 175 1.39 -21.69 26.53
N LEU A 176 0.38 -21.03 25.96
CA LEU A 176 -1.03 -21.39 26.16
C LEU A 176 -1.38 -22.75 25.56
N ASP A 177 -0.89 -22.99 24.34
CA ASP A 177 -1.04 -24.26 23.64
C ASP A 177 -0.04 -24.38 22.47
N LYS A 178 0.06 -25.59 21.90
CA LYS A 178 1.03 -25.89 20.82
C LYS A 178 0.68 -25.27 19.45
N ASP A 179 -0.59 -24.89 19.24
CA ASP A 179 -1.11 -24.42 17.96
C ASP A 179 -1.25 -22.89 17.90
N THR A 180 -0.91 -22.19 19.01
CA THR A 180 -0.96 -20.74 19.13
C THR A 180 0.45 -20.15 19.04
N TRP A 181 0.65 -19.19 18.14
CA TRP A 181 1.90 -18.48 17.96
C TRP A 181 1.91 -17.17 18.77
N GLY A 182 3.08 -16.82 19.26
CA GLY A 182 3.23 -15.61 20.09
C GLY A 182 3.20 -14.32 19.29
N ILE A 183 3.95 -14.31 18.19
CA ILE A 183 4.12 -13.12 17.35
C ILE A 183 4.38 -13.50 15.89
N TYR A 184 4.01 -12.60 14.99
CA TYR A 184 4.46 -12.59 13.60
C TYR A 184 4.97 -11.20 13.21
N SER A 185 6.25 -11.12 12.86
CA SER A 185 6.95 -9.93 12.36
C SER A 185 7.94 -10.43 11.31
N PRO A 186 7.62 -10.34 10.01
CA PRO A 186 8.34 -11.05 8.97
C PRO A 186 9.78 -10.56 8.83
N VAL A 187 10.70 -11.48 8.49
CA VAL A 187 12.10 -11.15 8.17
C VAL A 187 12.19 -10.82 6.68
N GLN A 188 11.90 -9.59 6.35
CA GLN A 188 11.85 -9.06 4.99
C GLN A 188 12.45 -7.65 4.95
N PHE A 189 12.75 -7.14 3.76
CA PHE A 189 13.29 -5.78 3.55
C PHE A 189 12.52 -4.72 4.35
N TRP A 190 11.18 -4.74 4.30
CA TRP A 190 10.29 -3.80 4.97
C TRP A 190 10.50 -3.75 6.48
N GLU A 191 10.44 -4.90 7.11
CA GLU A 191 10.63 -4.99 8.56
C GLU A 191 12.08 -4.74 8.95
N PHE A 192 13.04 -5.16 8.12
CA PHE A 192 14.46 -5.02 8.45
C PHE A 192 14.89 -3.56 8.49
N TYR A 193 14.58 -2.74 7.48
CA TYR A 193 14.99 -1.33 7.54
C TYR A 193 14.30 -0.55 8.66
N LYS A 194 13.03 -0.89 8.98
CA LYS A 194 12.32 -0.28 10.10
C LYS A 194 12.95 -0.68 11.44
N LYS A 195 13.22 -1.96 11.66
CA LYS A 195 13.93 -2.43 12.87
C LYS A 195 15.34 -1.83 12.96
N ALA A 196 15.99 -1.62 11.83
CA ALA A 196 17.26 -0.91 11.74
C ALA A 196 17.14 0.52 12.25
N ALA A 197 16.14 1.26 11.82
CA ALA A 197 15.86 2.61 12.31
C ALA A 197 15.48 2.63 13.79
N GLN A 198 14.72 1.67 14.28
CA GLN A 198 14.41 1.51 15.70
C GLN A 198 15.65 1.20 16.54
N ASN A 199 16.62 0.46 16.01
CA ASN A 199 17.92 0.24 16.66
C ASN A 199 18.80 1.52 16.67
N GLY A 200 18.67 2.38 15.66
CA GLY A 200 19.26 3.72 15.63
C GLY A 200 20.70 3.82 15.12
N ASP A 201 21.41 2.71 14.95
CA ASP A 201 22.81 2.68 14.51
C ASP A 201 22.99 1.83 13.22
N CYS A 202 21.89 1.38 12.60
CA CYS A 202 21.92 0.61 11.38
C CYS A 202 21.32 1.43 10.22
N GLU A 203 22.16 1.77 9.27
CA GLU A 203 21.77 2.44 8.02
C GLU A 203 22.09 1.52 6.84
N PHE A 204 21.22 1.48 5.84
CA PHE A 204 21.44 0.64 4.65
C PHE A 204 22.38 1.29 3.65
N LEU A 205 22.41 2.62 3.62
CA LEU A 205 23.21 3.42 2.71
C LEU A 205 23.94 4.51 3.50
N ASN A 206 25.09 4.94 3.01
CA ASN A 206 25.73 6.14 3.51
C ASN A 206 24.92 7.39 3.11
N ALA A 207 25.22 8.54 3.72
CA ALA A 207 24.48 9.78 3.53
C ALA A 207 24.38 10.22 2.06
N ASP A 208 25.42 9.98 1.28
CA ASP A 208 25.51 10.36 -0.15
C ASP A 208 24.90 9.30 -1.08
N LYS A 209 24.41 8.18 -0.54
CA LYS A 209 23.88 7.03 -1.29
C LYS A 209 24.84 6.48 -2.35
N THR A 210 26.13 6.50 -2.06
CA THR A 210 27.21 6.02 -2.95
C THR A 210 27.75 4.66 -2.54
N GLU A 211 27.44 4.21 -1.33
CA GLU A 211 27.92 2.97 -0.76
C GLU A 211 26.88 2.41 0.23
N SER A 212 26.73 1.09 0.23
CA SER A 212 25.90 0.41 1.23
C SER A 212 26.66 0.21 2.54
N THR A 213 25.95 0.44 3.65
CA THR A 213 26.44 0.23 5.03
C THR A 213 25.63 -0.86 5.75
N ILE A 214 24.84 -1.62 5.01
CA ILE A 214 23.89 -2.64 5.51
C ILE A 214 24.57 -3.74 6.35
N ASN A 215 25.86 -3.97 6.18
CA ASN A 215 26.64 -4.97 6.88
C ASN A 215 27.31 -4.48 8.19
N SER A 216 26.92 -3.28 8.67
CA SER A 216 27.43 -2.76 9.93
C SER A 216 27.11 -3.70 11.10
N PRO A 217 27.92 -3.72 12.19
CA PRO A 217 27.63 -4.56 13.35
C PRO A 217 26.22 -4.34 13.93
N ALA A 218 25.69 -3.12 13.85
CA ALA A 218 24.34 -2.81 14.31
C ALA A 218 23.26 -3.45 13.42
N CYS A 219 23.46 -3.45 12.10
CA CYS A 219 22.56 -4.14 11.16
C CYS A 219 22.58 -5.65 11.35
N VAL A 220 23.79 -6.21 11.54
CA VAL A 220 23.95 -7.65 11.84
C VAL A 220 23.20 -8.04 13.12
N ALA A 221 23.39 -7.29 14.20
CA ALA A 221 22.70 -7.54 15.46
C ALA A 221 21.17 -7.41 15.33
N THR A 222 20.69 -6.45 14.51
CA THR A 222 19.26 -6.28 14.23
C THR A 222 18.70 -7.49 13.51
N LEU A 223 19.37 -8.00 12.49
CA LEU A 223 18.94 -9.18 11.75
C LEU A 223 18.96 -10.44 12.63
N GLU A 224 20.02 -10.63 13.44
CA GLU A 224 20.10 -11.74 14.39
C GLU A 224 18.94 -11.71 15.39
N TRP A 225 18.57 -10.52 15.89
CA TRP A 225 17.44 -10.38 16.78
C TRP A 225 16.12 -10.74 16.06
N MET A 226 15.89 -10.29 14.84
CA MET A 226 14.67 -10.62 14.09
C MET A 226 14.54 -12.14 13.88
N VAL A 227 15.61 -12.79 13.47
CA VAL A 227 15.64 -14.25 13.26
C VAL A 227 15.50 -15.02 14.57
N SER A 228 15.91 -14.45 15.72
CA SER A 228 15.80 -15.09 17.02
C SER A 228 14.34 -15.40 17.39
N LEU A 229 13.37 -14.61 16.94
CA LEU A 229 11.94 -14.86 17.20
C LEU A 229 11.48 -16.22 16.64
N MET A 230 11.99 -16.62 15.47
CA MET A 230 11.73 -17.94 14.91
C MET A 230 12.53 -19.02 15.62
N LYS A 231 13.83 -18.81 15.88
CA LYS A 231 14.71 -19.76 16.58
C LYS A 231 14.20 -20.08 17.99
N ASP A 232 13.62 -19.10 18.66
CA ASP A 232 12.98 -19.26 19.98
C ASP A 232 11.59 -19.91 19.91
N GLY A 233 11.08 -20.22 18.71
CA GLY A 233 9.77 -20.82 18.49
C GLY A 233 8.58 -19.90 18.82
N LEU A 234 8.80 -18.58 18.82
CA LEU A 234 7.76 -17.57 19.08
C LEU A 234 7.00 -17.18 17.82
N MET A 235 7.70 -17.20 16.68
CA MET A 235 7.19 -16.88 15.36
C MET A 235 7.26 -18.13 14.47
N PRO A 236 6.21 -18.40 13.66
CA PRO A 236 6.23 -19.55 12.75
C PRO A 236 7.24 -19.34 11.61
N THR A 237 7.84 -20.43 11.17
CA THR A 237 8.58 -20.49 9.90
C THR A 237 7.60 -20.68 8.72
N ALA A 238 8.07 -20.53 7.49
CA ALA A 238 7.28 -20.86 6.29
C ALA A 238 6.81 -22.35 6.29
N ALA A 239 7.63 -23.26 6.83
CA ALA A 239 7.27 -24.67 6.98
C ALA A 239 6.13 -24.87 8.00
N ASP A 240 6.16 -24.15 9.12
CA ASP A 240 5.10 -24.20 10.13
C ASP A 240 3.77 -23.66 9.58
N LEU A 241 3.82 -22.62 8.77
CA LEU A 241 2.63 -22.04 8.11
C LEU A 241 1.99 -23.00 7.11
N SER A 242 2.77 -23.88 6.46
CA SER A 242 2.26 -24.91 5.53
C SER A 242 1.33 -24.34 4.45
N GLY A 243 1.60 -23.13 3.95
CA GLY A 243 0.81 -22.43 2.95
C GLY A 243 -0.34 -21.57 3.50
N VAL A 244 -0.56 -21.53 4.81
CA VAL A 244 -1.47 -20.57 5.45
C VAL A 244 -0.78 -19.20 5.45
N SER A 245 -1.49 -18.15 5.03
CA SER A 245 -0.97 -16.78 5.11
C SER A 245 -0.95 -16.27 6.55
N ASP A 246 -0.12 -15.26 6.79
CA ASP A 246 -0.08 -14.55 8.07
C ASP A 246 -1.42 -13.89 8.42
N THR A 247 -2.13 -13.35 7.43
CA THR A 247 -3.49 -12.83 7.57
C THR A 247 -4.47 -13.91 8.03
N GLU A 248 -4.45 -15.08 7.39
CA GLU A 248 -5.30 -16.22 7.79
C GLU A 248 -4.93 -16.75 9.18
N LEU A 249 -3.63 -16.77 9.51
CA LEU A 249 -3.16 -17.17 10.83
C LEU A 249 -3.75 -16.25 11.93
N PHE A 250 -3.69 -14.92 11.74
CA PHE A 250 -4.29 -13.99 12.69
C PHE A 250 -5.82 -14.13 12.72
N ALA A 251 -6.48 -14.16 11.57
CA ALA A 251 -7.93 -14.30 11.46
C ALA A 251 -8.46 -15.60 12.09
N SER A 252 -7.65 -16.66 12.16
CA SER A 252 -8.00 -17.91 12.84
C SER A 252 -7.96 -17.83 14.38
N GLY A 253 -7.49 -16.71 14.95
CA GLY A 253 -7.32 -16.52 16.39
C GLY A 253 -6.12 -17.24 17.00
N LYS A 254 -5.18 -17.71 16.17
CA LYS A 254 -4.00 -18.49 16.59
C LYS A 254 -2.70 -17.69 16.66
N LEU A 255 -2.79 -16.36 16.57
CA LEU A 255 -1.66 -15.45 16.66
C LEU A 255 -1.93 -14.38 17.71
N GLY A 256 -0.99 -14.18 18.63
CA GLY A 256 -1.11 -13.23 19.72
C GLY A 256 -0.82 -11.79 19.32
N LEU A 257 0.33 -11.59 18.68
CA LEU A 257 0.83 -10.30 18.22
C LEU A 257 1.13 -10.39 16.72
N TYR A 258 0.69 -9.40 15.97
CA TYR A 258 0.89 -9.36 14.54
C TYR A 258 1.35 -7.96 14.08
N VAL A 259 2.53 -7.88 13.49
CA VAL A 259 3.06 -6.66 12.90
C VAL A 259 2.61 -6.59 11.46
N THR A 260 1.65 -5.71 11.18
CA THR A 260 1.06 -5.55 9.85
C THR A 260 0.43 -4.15 9.70
N GLY A 261 -0.07 -3.83 8.52
CA GLY A 261 -0.59 -2.49 8.23
C GLY A 261 -2.11 -2.35 8.33
N ILE A 262 -2.54 -1.09 8.29
CA ILE A 262 -3.96 -0.71 8.42
C ILE A 262 -4.84 -1.29 7.30
N TRP A 263 -4.27 -1.72 6.19
CA TRP A 263 -4.98 -2.43 5.10
C TRP A 263 -5.62 -3.75 5.53
N GLN A 264 -5.24 -4.27 6.70
CA GLN A 264 -5.83 -5.49 7.25
C GLN A 264 -7.13 -5.26 8.04
N PHE A 265 -7.54 -4.01 8.27
CA PHE A 265 -8.74 -3.73 9.06
C PHE A 265 -10.01 -4.34 8.46
N ALA A 266 -10.14 -4.32 7.13
CA ALA A 266 -11.26 -4.92 6.43
C ALA A 266 -11.30 -6.45 6.63
N ALA A 267 -10.13 -7.12 6.52
CA ALA A 267 -10.01 -8.57 6.68
C ALA A 267 -10.35 -9.04 8.11
N PHE A 268 -10.10 -8.19 9.12
CA PHE A 268 -10.30 -8.55 10.53
C PHE A 268 -11.59 -8.01 11.14
N LYS A 269 -12.41 -7.31 10.35
CA LYS A 269 -13.65 -6.68 10.85
C LYS A 269 -14.60 -7.66 11.53
N ASP A 270 -14.74 -8.86 10.99
CA ASP A 270 -15.74 -9.86 11.41
C ASP A 270 -15.11 -11.13 12.04
N VAL A 271 -13.84 -11.07 12.49
CA VAL A 271 -13.22 -12.21 13.18
C VAL A 271 -13.91 -12.49 14.52
N PRO A 272 -13.98 -13.78 14.96
CA PRO A 272 -14.80 -14.17 16.12
C PRO A 272 -14.11 -13.95 17.48
N PHE A 273 -13.12 -13.06 17.56
CA PHE A 273 -12.40 -12.71 18.79
C PHE A 273 -12.17 -11.20 18.87
N LYS A 274 -11.89 -10.70 20.05
CA LYS A 274 -11.56 -9.28 20.26
C LYS A 274 -10.11 -9.02 19.87
N TRP A 275 -9.90 -7.97 19.12
CA TRP A 275 -8.58 -7.49 18.74
C TRP A 275 -8.53 -5.96 18.77
N ASP A 276 -7.34 -5.44 18.92
CA ASP A 276 -7.08 -4.01 18.83
C ASP A 276 -5.65 -3.77 18.32
N ILE A 277 -5.25 -2.52 18.24
CA ILE A 277 -3.96 -2.10 17.76
C ILE A 277 -3.24 -1.20 18.75
N GLN A 278 -1.92 -1.16 18.64
CA GLN A 278 -1.07 -0.18 19.28
C GLN A 278 0.08 0.20 18.32
N ILE A 279 0.73 1.34 18.52
CA ILE A 279 2.00 1.61 17.83
C ILE A 279 2.99 0.49 18.12
N GLU A 280 3.89 0.23 17.19
CA GLU A 280 4.88 -0.82 17.41
C GLU A 280 5.77 -0.52 18.61
N PRO A 281 6.21 -1.56 19.34
CA PRO A 281 7.18 -1.42 20.41
C PRO A 281 8.48 -0.77 19.95
N MET A 282 9.09 0.04 20.77
CA MET A 282 10.38 0.65 20.46
C MET A 282 11.54 -0.29 20.78
N MET A 283 12.67 -0.11 20.07
CA MET A 283 14.00 -0.55 20.51
C MET A 283 14.68 0.60 21.27
N LYS A 284 15.74 1.21 20.71
CA LYS A 284 16.30 2.45 21.24
C LYS A 284 15.43 3.65 20.90
N ASN A 285 14.80 3.61 19.72
CA ASN A 285 13.95 4.66 19.20
C ASN A 285 12.58 4.08 18.82
N HIS A 286 11.56 4.95 18.79
CA HIS A 286 10.37 4.67 18.00
C HIS A 286 10.73 4.71 16.51
N GLY A 287 9.98 3.99 15.70
CA GLY A 287 10.10 4.00 14.26
C GLY A 287 8.95 3.19 13.65
N HIS A 288 8.15 3.83 12.82
CA HIS A 288 6.96 3.23 12.24
C HIS A 288 7.01 3.38 10.73
N HIS A 289 6.58 2.37 10.01
CA HIS A 289 6.44 2.51 8.56
C HIS A 289 5.47 3.62 8.23
N PHE A 290 5.87 4.41 7.25
CA PHE A 290 4.99 5.30 6.54
C PHE A 290 5.04 4.90 5.06
N PHE A 291 3.96 4.31 4.58
CA PHE A 291 3.78 3.99 3.16
C PHE A 291 2.91 5.05 2.52
N ALA A 292 3.34 5.53 1.36
CA ALA A 292 2.58 6.44 0.53
C ALA A 292 2.44 5.83 -0.87
N ASN A 293 1.21 5.83 -1.38
CA ASN A 293 0.91 5.45 -2.74
C ASN A 293 0.53 6.68 -3.55
N GLY A 294 0.90 6.68 -4.81
CA GLY A 294 0.56 7.73 -5.74
C GLY A 294 0.04 7.16 -7.05
N VAL A 295 -0.76 7.95 -7.75
CA VAL A 295 -1.30 7.63 -9.06
C VAL A 295 -0.51 8.38 -10.12
N ALA A 296 0.16 7.64 -10.97
CA ALA A 296 0.99 8.15 -12.07
C ALA A 296 0.30 7.96 -13.42
N VAL A 297 0.63 8.84 -14.36
CA VAL A 297 0.20 8.75 -15.76
C VAL A 297 1.38 8.29 -16.61
N SER A 298 1.16 7.34 -17.48
CA SER A 298 2.18 6.83 -18.42
C SER A 298 2.65 7.93 -19.39
N ALA A 299 3.95 8.06 -19.58
CA ALA A 299 4.50 8.95 -20.62
C ALA A 299 4.11 8.51 -22.05
N THR A 300 3.66 7.28 -22.23
CA THR A 300 3.29 6.72 -23.54
C THR A 300 1.79 6.69 -23.79
N THR A 301 0.98 7.20 -22.84
CA THR A 301 -0.49 7.27 -23.02
C THR A 301 -0.86 8.09 -24.26
N LYS A 302 -1.88 7.65 -24.95
CA LYS A 302 -2.47 8.39 -26.09
C LYS A 302 -3.59 9.34 -25.66
N ASN A 303 -3.97 9.30 -24.37
CA ASN A 303 -5.11 10.01 -23.82
C ASN A 303 -4.69 10.80 -22.56
N PRO A 304 -3.66 11.68 -22.63
CA PRO A 304 -3.06 12.30 -21.45
C PRO A 304 -4.05 13.12 -20.61
N GLU A 305 -4.97 13.85 -21.23
CA GLU A 305 -5.97 14.65 -20.52
C GLU A 305 -6.99 13.77 -19.79
N ALA A 306 -7.45 12.68 -20.42
CA ALA A 306 -8.38 11.75 -19.79
C ALA A 306 -7.72 10.97 -18.65
N ALA A 307 -6.47 10.58 -18.82
CA ALA A 307 -5.67 9.89 -17.82
C ALA A 307 -5.38 10.80 -16.60
N ALA A 308 -4.99 12.06 -16.84
CA ALA A 308 -4.79 13.04 -15.78
C ALA A 308 -6.09 13.38 -15.03
N ALA A 309 -7.21 13.50 -15.74
CA ALA A 309 -8.53 13.74 -15.12
C ALA A 309 -8.94 12.58 -14.20
N TRP A 310 -8.68 11.33 -14.58
CA TRP A 310 -8.91 10.18 -13.72
C TRP A 310 -7.98 10.20 -12.49
N ALA A 311 -6.68 10.41 -12.69
CA ALA A 311 -5.70 10.47 -11.60
C ALA A 311 -6.08 11.55 -10.57
N GLU A 312 -6.44 12.77 -11.03
CA GLU A 312 -6.87 13.85 -10.15
C GLU A 312 -8.17 13.49 -9.42
N PHE A 313 -9.16 12.93 -10.13
CA PHE A 313 -10.43 12.55 -9.52
C PHE A 313 -10.26 11.48 -8.45
N LEU A 314 -9.50 10.43 -8.73
CA LEU A 314 -9.24 9.33 -7.80
C LEU A 314 -8.55 9.82 -6.52
N THR A 315 -7.69 10.83 -6.63
CA THR A 315 -6.87 11.31 -5.51
C THR A 315 -7.48 12.49 -4.75
N THR A 316 -8.43 13.24 -5.35
CA THR A 316 -8.94 14.49 -4.75
C THR A 316 -10.43 14.52 -4.51
N SER A 317 -11.21 13.61 -5.12
CA SER A 317 -12.67 13.65 -5.00
C SER A 317 -13.14 13.23 -3.61
N GLU A 318 -14.23 13.87 -3.17
CA GLU A 318 -14.87 13.56 -1.90
C GLU A 318 -15.34 12.09 -1.85
N ILE A 319 -15.86 11.55 -2.96
CA ILE A 319 -16.31 10.17 -3.01
C ILE A 319 -15.14 9.20 -2.81
N ALA A 320 -13.99 9.45 -3.45
CA ALA A 320 -12.82 8.59 -3.28
C ALA A 320 -12.31 8.61 -1.83
N ALA A 321 -12.21 9.81 -1.21
CA ALA A 321 -11.80 9.94 0.18
C ALA A 321 -12.79 9.28 1.15
N THR A 322 -14.10 9.48 0.93
CA THR A 322 -15.16 8.90 1.78
C THR A 322 -15.16 7.38 1.70
N VAL A 323 -15.13 6.84 0.48
CA VAL A 323 -15.11 5.38 0.27
C VAL A 323 -13.90 4.75 0.96
N ARG A 324 -12.70 5.31 0.78
CA ARG A 324 -11.48 4.79 1.44
C ARG A 324 -11.61 4.74 2.96
N VAL A 325 -12.09 5.83 3.56
CA VAL A 325 -12.27 5.92 5.01
C VAL A 325 -13.36 4.95 5.52
N GLU A 326 -14.50 4.87 4.83
CA GLU A 326 -15.65 4.08 5.28
C GLU A 326 -15.43 2.56 5.15
N THR A 327 -14.70 2.14 4.12
CA THR A 327 -14.46 0.71 3.87
C THR A 327 -13.21 0.17 4.57
N GLY A 328 -12.40 1.04 5.17
CA GLY A 328 -11.15 0.65 5.83
C GLY A 328 -10.04 0.31 4.83
N TRP A 329 -10.12 0.88 3.63
CA TRP A 329 -9.06 0.79 2.63
C TRP A 329 -7.79 1.49 3.17
N GLU A 330 -7.18 2.42 2.47
CA GLU A 330 -6.09 3.24 2.99
C GLU A 330 -6.57 4.67 3.24
N LEU A 331 -5.82 5.44 4.01
CA LEU A 331 -6.22 6.81 4.31
C LEU A 331 -5.89 7.76 3.15
N PRO A 332 -6.80 8.68 2.79
CA PRO A 332 -6.56 9.64 1.71
C PRO A 332 -5.44 10.62 2.07
N ALA A 333 -4.57 10.95 1.12
CA ALA A 333 -3.46 11.89 1.29
C ALA A 333 -3.91 13.38 1.26
N LEU A 334 -5.13 13.65 1.69
CA LEU A 334 -5.75 14.97 1.67
C LEU A 334 -5.69 15.65 3.05
N ASN A 335 -5.31 16.92 3.07
CA ASN A 335 -5.31 17.76 4.27
C ASN A 335 -6.74 18.24 4.60
N LYS A 336 -7.61 17.30 4.97
CA LYS A 336 -9.01 17.51 5.34
C LYS A 336 -9.35 16.74 6.61
N PRO A 337 -9.17 17.35 7.79
CA PRO A 337 -9.37 16.68 9.09
C PRO A 337 -10.75 16.03 9.26
N GLU A 338 -11.78 16.55 8.59
CA GLU A 338 -13.15 16.02 8.65
C GLU A 338 -13.27 14.56 8.22
N TYR A 339 -12.41 14.07 7.33
CA TYR A 339 -12.39 12.65 6.95
C TYR A 339 -11.88 11.77 8.09
N PHE A 340 -10.90 12.25 8.84
CA PHE A 340 -10.29 11.50 9.93
C PHE A 340 -11.17 11.43 11.18
N ASP A 341 -12.04 12.42 11.42
CA ASP A 341 -13.03 12.38 12.51
C ASP A 341 -14.01 11.20 12.38
N ALA A 342 -14.40 10.85 11.16
CA ALA A 342 -15.24 9.68 10.89
C ALA A 342 -14.43 8.38 11.08
N TYR A 343 -13.20 8.34 10.61
CA TYR A 343 -12.29 7.20 10.74
C TYR A 343 -12.01 6.83 12.20
N LEU A 344 -11.74 7.81 13.05
CA LEU A 344 -11.43 7.60 14.47
C LEU A 344 -12.60 7.01 15.28
N LYS A 345 -13.82 7.08 14.76
CA LYS A 345 -15.02 6.55 15.42
C LYS A 345 -15.36 5.11 15.03
N GLN A 346 -14.68 4.58 14.00
CA GLN A 346 -14.94 3.21 13.55
C GLN A 346 -14.32 2.19 14.51
N THR A 347 -14.96 1.03 14.63
CA THR A 347 -14.50 -0.08 15.48
C THR A 347 -14.97 -1.41 14.89
N PRO A 348 -14.22 -2.51 14.97
CA PRO A 348 -12.83 -2.57 15.41
C PRO A 348 -11.86 -1.93 14.41
N PRO A 349 -10.62 -1.63 14.80
CA PRO A 349 -10.07 -1.58 16.15
C PRO A 349 -10.61 -0.37 16.93
N ALA A 350 -10.56 -0.41 18.27
CA ALA A 350 -11.00 0.71 19.10
C ALA A 350 -9.93 1.82 19.18
N ASN A 351 -8.65 1.44 19.16
CA ASN A 351 -7.53 2.39 19.25
C ASN A 351 -7.06 2.91 17.89
N ARG A 352 -7.97 3.39 17.03
CA ARG A 352 -7.58 3.97 15.72
C ARG A 352 -6.69 5.20 15.83
N ALA A 353 -6.62 5.84 17.00
CA ALA A 353 -5.70 6.95 17.24
C ALA A 353 -4.22 6.54 17.09
N ALA A 354 -3.88 5.27 17.35
CA ALA A 354 -2.52 4.75 17.17
C ALA A 354 -1.99 4.91 15.75
N VAL A 355 -2.87 4.93 14.72
CA VAL A 355 -2.49 5.19 13.33
C VAL A 355 -1.85 6.59 13.17
N PHE A 356 -2.42 7.60 13.81
CA PHE A 356 -1.89 8.96 13.76
C PHE A 356 -0.71 9.17 14.71
N GLU A 357 -0.69 8.46 15.85
CA GLU A 357 0.45 8.45 16.79
C GLU A 357 1.71 7.87 16.12
N ALA A 358 1.58 6.82 15.30
CA ALA A 358 2.69 6.25 14.55
C ALA A 358 3.35 7.26 13.59
N LEU A 359 2.59 8.21 13.05
CA LEU A 359 3.10 9.26 12.17
C LEU A 359 3.97 10.31 12.89
N GLU A 360 4.06 10.29 14.21
CA GLU A 360 4.98 11.17 14.95
C GLU A 360 6.44 10.71 14.83
N SER A 361 6.68 9.44 14.48
CA SER A 361 8.01 8.87 14.28
C SER A 361 8.08 8.03 13.00
N PRO A 362 7.84 8.63 11.82
CA PRO A 362 7.78 7.91 10.57
C PRO A 362 9.17 7.47 10.10
N VAL A 363 9.27 6.27 9.56
CA VAL A 363 10.46 5.72 8.91
C VAL A 363 10.14 5.48 7.44
N THR A 364 10.93 6.09 6.57
CA THR A 364 10.84 5.86 5.12
C THR A 364 11.89 4.85 4.68
N PRO A 365 11.61 4.05 3.65
CA PRO A 365 12.58 3.10 3.13
C PRO A 365 13.82 3.81 2.53
N PRO A 366 14.97 3.16 2.54
CA PRO A 366 16.09 3.59 1.71
C PRO A 366 15.68 3.46 0.24
N VAL A 367 15.87 4.52 -0.55
CA VAL A 367 15.44 4.57 -1.96
C VAL A 367 16.63 4.82 -2.87
N ILE A 368 16.74 4.00 -3.92
CA ILE A 368 17.69 4.14 -5.03
C ILE A 368 16.95 4.01 -6.37
N VAL A 369 17.58 4.38 -7.47
CA VAL A 369 16.97 4.29 -8.81
C VAL A 369 16.59 2.84 -9.18
N ARG A 370 17.43 1.86 -8.78
CA ARG A 370 17.19 0.42 -8.99
C ARG A 370 16.55 -0.23 -7.77
N GLN A 371 15.43 0.33 -7.31
CA GLN A 371 14.80 -0.02 -6.03
C GLN A 371 14.37 -1.48 -5.93
N SER A 372 13.64 -2.00 -6.93
CA SER A 372 13.18 -3.39 -6.90
C SER A 372 14.35 -4.37 -6.81
N GLU A 373 15.42 -4.11 -7.55
CA GLU A 373 16.62 -4.96 -7.53
C GLU A 373 17.33 -4.92 -6.17
N MET A 374 17.35 -3.74 -5.50
CA MET A 374 17.87 -3.65 -4.13
C MET A 374 17.02 -4.45 -3.14
N GLN A 375 15.71 -4.34 -3.23
CA GLN A 375 14.78 -5.09 -2.37
C GLN A 375 14.96 -6.61 -2.56
N ASP A 376 15.03 -7.05 -3.81
CA ASP A 376 15.22 -8.46 -4.16
C ASP A 376 16.56 -8.99 -3.63
N ALA A 377 17.64 -8.22 -3.82
CA ALA A 377 18.96 -8.57 -3.31
C ALA A 377 18.96 -8.72 -1.78
N VAL A 378 18.37 -7.76 -1.08
CA VAL A 378 18.26 -7.83 0.39
C VAL A 378 17.41 -9.02 0.81
N ASN A 379 16.21 -9.19 0.25
CA ASN A 379 15.29 -10.28 0.61
C ASN A 379 15.92 -11.66 0.37
N ALA A 380 16.65 -11.85 -0.73
CA ALA A 380 17.37 -13.10 -1.01
C ALA A 380 18.38 -13.42 0.11
N GLN A 381 19.12 -12.43 0.59
CA GLN A 381 20.10 -12.65 1.66
C GLN A 381 19.44 -12.85 3.03
N LEU A 382 18.34 -12.14 3.32
CA LEU A 382 17.54 -12.36 4.55
C LEU A 382 16.99 -13.80 4.59
N THR A 383 16.47 -14.29 3.46
CA THR A 383 15.97 -15.67 3.33
C THR A 383 17.05 -16.70 3.66
N ARG A 384 18.27 -16.51 3.16
CA ARG A 384 19.39 -17.43 3.48
C ARG A 384 19.69 -17.52 4.98
N VAL A 385 19.53 -16.40 5.72
CA VAL A 385 19.71 -16.42 7.19
C VAL A 385 18.55 -17.13 7.88
N VAL A 386 17.33 -16.92 7.42
CA VAL A 386 16.12 -17.59 7.92
C VAL A 386 16.22 -19.10 7.72
N ASP A 387 16.68 -19.54 6.55
CA ASP A 387 16.84 -20.95 6.19
C ASP A 387 18.08 -21.59 6.83
N GLY A 388 18.93 -20.81 7.50
CA GLY A 388 20.15 -21.28 8.16
C GLY A 388 21.31 -21.60 7.18
N GLU A 389 21.22 -21.09 5.95
CA GLU A 389 22.24 -21.25 4.90
C GLU A 389 23.43 -20.28 5.03
N ALA A 390 23.24 -19.18 5.75
CA ALA A 390 24.25 -18.17 6.01
C ALA A 390 24.11 -17.59 7.42
N THR A 391 25.22 -17.09 7.96
CA THR A 391 25.16 -16.18 9.12
C THR A 391 24.63 -14.80 8.71
N ALA A 392 24.15 -14.02 9.66
CA ALA A 392 23.70 -12.64 9.38
C ALA A 392 24.84 -11.79 8.79
N GLN A 393 26.07 -11.96 9.27
CA GLN A 393 27.24 -11.24 8.74
C GLN A 393 27.51 -11.61 7.28
N GLU A 394 27.61 -12.91 6.95
CA GLU A 394 27.85 -13.37 5.57
C GLU A 394 26.77 -12.90 4.60
N ALA A 395 25.51 -12.97 5.01
CA ALA A 395 24.39 -12.51 4.20
C ALA A 395 24.41 -11.00 3.94
N LEU A 396 24.67 -10.20 4.98
CA LEU A 396 24.73 -8.74 4.83
C LEU A 396 26.00 -8.27 4.13
N ASP A 397 27.11 -8.97 4.20
CA ASP A 397 28.32 -8.70 3.37
C ASP A 397 28.02 -8.94 1.88
N GLN A 398 27.26 -9.98 1.57
CA GLN A 398 26.81 -10.24 0.21
C GLN A 398 25.80 -9.19 -0.26
N ALA A 399 24.79 -8.85 0.56
CA ALA A 399 23.83 -7.80 0.27
C ALA A 399 24.52 -6.44 -0.04
N LYS A 400 25.51 -6.05 0.79
CA LYS A 400 26.33 -4.87 0.55
C LYS A 400 26.98 -4.91 -0.85
N THR A 401 27.60 -6.03 -1.19
CA THR A 401 28.28 -6.20 -2.47
C THR A 401 27.31 -6.01 -3.64
N GLU A 402 26.12 -6.59 -3.54
CA GLU A 402 25.07 -6.48 -4.56
C GLU A 402 24.52 -5.05 -4.66
N ILE A 403 24.23 -4.40 -3.54
CA ILE A 403 23.75 -3.01 -3.50
C ILE A 403 24.79 -2.05 -4.07
N ASP A 404 26.08 -2.20 -3.73
CA ASP A 404 27.17 -1.34 -4.25
C ASP A 404 27.30 -1.42 -5.78
N VAL A 405 26.87 -2.51 -6.42
CA VAL A 405 26.77 -2.62 -7.88
C VAL A 405 25.57 -1.83 -8.41
N LEU A 406 24.45 -1.80 -7.68
CA LEU A 406 23.25 -1.08 -8.08
C LEU A 406 23.38 0.43 -7.96
N LEU A 407 24.30 0.91 -7.12
CA LEU A 407 24.57 2.33 -6.90
C LEU A 407 25.49 2.96 -7.97
N LYS A 408 26.09 2.17 -8.86
CA LYS A 408 26.97 2.62 -9.94
C LYS A 408 26.21 2.86 -11.24
#